data_09c52ed47501d8d341d27b8710fa3774
#
_entry.id   09c52ed47501d8d341d27b8710fa3774
#
_cell.length_a   1.000
_cell.length_b   1.000
_cell.length_c   1.000
_cell.angle_alpha   90.00
_cell.angle_beta   90.00
_cell.angle_gamma   90.00
#
_symmetry.space_group_name_H-M   'P 1'
#
loop_
_entity.id
_entity.type
_entity.pdbx_description
1 polymer ?
#
loop_
_entity_poly.entity_id
_entity_poly.type
_entity_poly.pdbx_seq_one_letter_code
_entity_poly.pdbx_strand_id
1 'polypeptide(L)'
;MKIEQIYTGCLAQGAYYIESNGEAAIVDPLRETSPYIDKASKEGAKIKYIFETHFHADFVSGHVDLAAKTGAKIIYGPNAKTSYEIHEASDGEIFELGNVKIKTLHTPGHTMESTSYLLLDENNVEKALFSGDTL
;
A
#
# COMPACT_ATOMS: atom_id res chain seq x y z
N MET A 1 -8.37 -14.46 -1.14
CA MET A 1 -7.75 -13.13 -1.39
C MET A 1 -8.80 -12.15 -1.90
N LYS A 2 -8.77 -10.95 -1.38
CA LYS A 2 -9.72 -9.90 -1.76
C LYS A 2 -8.96 -8.66 -2.15
N ILE A 3 -9.31 -8.07 -3.29
CA ILE A 3 -8.72 -6.82 -3.79
C ILE A 3 -9.87 -5.88 -4.12
N GLU A 4 -9.87 -4.70 -3.51
CA GLU A 4 -10.90 -3.70 -3.78
C GLU A 4 -10.29 -2.33 -3.92
N GLN A 5 -10.79 -1.55 -4.87
CA GLN A 5 -10.41 -0.15 -4.99
C GLN A 5 -11.39 0.68 -4.18
N ILE A 6 -10.85 1.57 -3.34
CA ILE A 6 -11.65 2.41 -2.46
C ILE A 6 -11.58 3.84 -2.97
N TYR A 7 -12.73 4.40 -3.32
CA TYR A 7 -12.84 5.78 -3.77
C TYR A 7 -13.41 6.64 -2.66
N THR A 8 -12.92 7.86 -2.56
CA THR A 8 -13.49 8.85 -1.65
C THR A 8 -13.77 10.12 -2.44
N GLY A 9 -15.04 10.50 -2.51
CA GLY A 9 -15.44 11.72 -3.19
C GLY A 9 -15.22 11.67 -4.69
N CYS A 10 -14.79 12.80 -5.25
CA CYS A 10 -14.62 12.98 -6.68
C CYS A 10 -13.19 12.76 -7.17
N LEU A 11 -12.35 12.19 -6.34
CA LEU A 11 -10.94 11.99 -6.72
C LEU A 11 -10.81 10.89 -7.75
N ALA A 12 -10.01 11.15 -8.77
CA ALA A 12 -9.76 10.17 -9.82
C ALA A 12 -8.91 9.00 -9.34
N GLN A 13 -8.08 9.25 -8.33
CA GLN A 13 -7.23 8.22 -7.75
C GLN A 13 -7.94 7.56 -6.58
N GLY A 14 -7.90 6.26 -6.53
CA GLY A 14 -8.42 5.50 -5.41
C GLY A 14 -7.31 4.77 -4.70
N ALA A 15 -7.54 4.44 -3.45
CA ALA A 15 -6.67 3.54 -2.71
C ALA A 15 -7.10 2.11 -3.00
N TYR A 16 -6.19 1.17 -2.78
CA TYR A 16 -6.51 -0.24 -2.91
C TYR A 16 -6.43 -0.93 -1.57
N TYR A 17 -7.36 -1.82 -1.34
CA TYR A 17 -7.44 -2.66 -0.15
C TYR A 17 -7.16 -4.09 -0.59
N ILE A 18 -6.16 -4.72 0.02
CA ILE A 18 -5.78 -6.11 -0.27
C ILE A 18 -5.89 -6.89 1.02
N GLU A 19 -6.56 -8.02 0.97
CA GLU A 19 -6.75 -8.85 2.15
C GLU A 19 -6.52 -10.31 1.82
N SER A 20 -5.82 -11.01 2.71
CA SER A 20 -5.61 -12.44 2.62
C SER A 20 -5.49 -13.01 4.03
N ASN A 21 -6.32 -13.99 4.33
CA ASN A 21 -6.23 -14.78 5.56
C ASN A 21 -6.15 -13.92 6.84
N GLY A 22 -6.99 -12.89 6.93
CA GLY A 22 -7.08 -12.05 8.12
C GLY A 22 -6.04 -10.95 8.21
N GLU A 23 -5.22 -10.78 7.18
CA GLU A 23 -4.27 -9.67 7.11
C GLU A 23 -4.59 -8.78 5.93
N ALA A 24 -4.45 -7.47 6.11
CA ALA A 24 -4.78 -6.50 5.10
C ALA A 24 -3.63 -5.55 4.84
N ALA A 25 -3.60 -5.01 3.64
CA ALA A 25 -2.68 -3.96 3.24
C ALA A 25 -3.44 -2.90 2.47
N ILE A 26 -3.00 -1.66 2.60
CA ILE A 26 -3.58 -0.54 1.88
C ILE A 26 -2.51 0.02 0.96
N VAL A 27 -2.88 0.30 -0.29
CA VAL A 27 -1.98 0.92 -1.26
C VAL A 27 -2.46 2.34 -1.51
N ASP A 28 -1.58 3.31 -1.30
CA ASP A 28 -1.83 4.74 -1.52
C ASP A 28 -3.10 5.26 -0.84
N PRO A 29 -3.18 5.17 0.50
CA PRO A 29 -4.36 5.63 1.20
C PRO A 29 -4.58 7.13 1.00
N LEU A 30 -5.83 7.52 0.89
CA LEU A 30 -6.21 8.90 0.81
C LEU A 30 -6.26 9.51 2.21
N ARG A 31 -6.50 10.81 2.26
CA ARG A 31 -6.41 11.58 3.50
C ARG A 31 -7.32 11.06 4.60
N GLU A 32 -8.53 10.68 4.25
CA GLU A 32 -9.47 10.15 5.22
C GLU A 32 -9.20 8.68 5.46
N THR A 33 -8.95 8.31 6.72
CA THR A 33 -8.51 6.96 7.06
C THR A 33 -9.65 6.02 7.46
N SER A 34 -10.81 6.57 7.83
CA SER A 34 -11.93 5.77 8.33
C SER A 34 -12.36 4.65 7.38
N PRO A 35 -12.45 4.86 6.07
CA PRO A 35 -12.91 3.79 5.18
C PRO A 35 -12.04 2.55 5.26
N TYR A 36 -10.72 2.71 5.42
CA TYR A 36 -9.81 1.56 5.47
C TYR A 36 -9.94 0.81 6.79
N ILE A 37 -10.01 1.56 7.89
CA ILE A 37 -10.13 0.98 9.22
C ILE A 37 -11.46 0.26 9.36
N ASP A 38 -12.55 0.88 8.89
CA ASP A 38 -13.89 0.30 8.97
C ASP A 38 -13.97 -0.98 8.14
N LYS A 39 -13.39 -0.96 6.94
CA LYS A 39 -13.40 -2.14 6.09
C LYS A 39 -12.63 -3.29 6.71
N ALA A 40 -11.44 -3.04 7.24
CA ALA A 40 -10.65 -4.08 7.88
C ALA A 40 -11.38 -4.65 9.10
N SER A 41 -11.98 -3.77 9.89
CA SER A 41 -12.74 -4.18 11.07
C SER A 41 -13.94 -5.06 10.67
N LYS A 42 -14.67 -4.65 9.65
CA LYS A 42 -15.83 -5.39 9.16
C LYS A 42 -15.44 -6.78 8.66
N GLU A 43 -14.28 -6.88 8.01
CA GLU A 43 -13.80 -8.15 7.46
C GLU A 43 -13.02 -8.99 8.49
N GLY A 44 -12.80 -8.44 9.68
CA GLY A 44 -12.02 -9.13 10.71
C GLY A 44 -10.54 -9.22 10.39
N ALA A 45 -10.01 -8.27 9.63
CA ALA A 45 -8.62 -8.26 9.20
C ALA A 45 -7.82 -7.20 9.96
N LYS A 46 -6.51 -7.46 10.10
CA LYS A 46 -5.57 -6.51 10.68
C LYS A 46 -4.78 -5.85 9.56
N ILE A 47 -4.76 -4.53 9.54
CA ILE A 47 -3.96 -3.80 8.56
C ILE A 47 -2.49 -3.90 8.98
N LYS A 48 -1.71 -4.58 8.16
CA LYS A 48 -0.31 -4.91 8.45
C LYS A 48 0.66 -3.96 7.75
N TYR A 49 0.35 -3.57 6.53
CA TYR A 49 1.20 -2.72 5.69
C TYR A 49 0.42 -1.60 5.03
N ILE A 50 1.11 -0.49 4.82
CA ILE A 50 0.64 0.62 4.00
C ILE A 50 1.71 0.85 2.94
N PHE A 51 1.39 0.54 1.68
CA PHE A 51 2.33 0.67 0.56
C PHE A 51 2.11 1.98 -0.16
N GLU A 52 3.20 2.69 -0.44
CA GLU A 52 3.16 3.95 -1.15
C GLU A 52 3.88 3.80 -2.48
N THR A 53 3.18 4.15 -3.58
CA THR A 53 3.77 4.07 -4.92
C THR A 53 4.60 5.30 -5.25
N HIS A 54 4.33 6.42 -4.57
CA HIS A 54 5.01 7.68 -4.78
C HIS A 54 5.41 8.30 -3.45
N PHE A 55 6.44 9.12 -3.49
CA PHE A 55 6.82 9.88 -2.31
C PHE A 55 5.83 11.00 -2.07
N HIS A 56 5.30 11.07 -0.86
CA HIS A 56 4.41 12.14 -0.42
C HIS A 56 5.14 12.95 0.64
N ALA A 57 5.67 14.09 0.22
CA ALA A 57 6.44 14.94 1.11
C ALA A 57 5.56 15.62 2.16
N ASP A 58 4.30 15.84 1.84
CA ASP A 58 3.38 16.51 2.76
C ASP A 58 2.58 15.46 3.54
N PHE A 59 1.97 15.92 4.60
CA PHE A 59 1.17 15.09 5.50
C PHE A 59 -0.31 15.06 5.11
N VAL A 60 -0.61 15.44 3.87
CA VAL A 60 -1.98 15.48 3.39
C VAL A 60 -2.50 14.08 3.08
N SER A 61 -1.62 13.16 2.67
CA SER A 61 -2.03 11.78 2.49
C SER A 61 -2.26 11.12 3.84
N GLY A 62 -3.10 10.10 3.87
CA GLY A 62 -3.51 9.48 5.11
C GLY A 62 -2.55 8.45 5.68
N HIS A 63 -1.41 8.21 5.04
CA HIS A 63 -0.55 7.08 5.42
C HIS A 63 0.02 7.19 6.84
N VAL A 64 0.45 8.37 7.26
CA VAL A 64 1.02 8.56 8.61
C VAL A 64 -0.07 8.38 9.67
N ASP A 65 -1.22 8.98 9.46
CA ASP A 65 -2.34 8.89 10.39
C ASP A 65 -2.86 7.46 10.48
N LEU A 66 -2.98 6.79 9.33
CA LEU A 66 -3.43 5.40 9.28
C LEU A 66 -2.46 4.49 10.00
N ALA A 67 -1.15 4.68 9.81
CA ALA A 67 -0.14 3.90 10.50
C ALA A 67 -0.22 4.10 12.01
N ALA A 68 -0.42 5.34 12.46
CA ALA A 68 -0.54 5.63 13.88
C ALA A 68 -1.76 4.95 14.50
N LYS A 69 -2.87 4.89 13.76
CA LYS A 69 -4.11 4.30 14.27
C LYS A 69 -4.13 2.78 14.23
N THR A 70 -3.37 2.16 13.33
CA THR A 70 -3.44 0.71 13.11
C THR A 70 -2.18 -0.03 13.54
N GLY A 71 -1.08 0.67 13.73
CA GLY A 71 0.22 0.03 13.98
C GLY A 71 0.85 -0.56 12.73
N ALA A 72 0.30 -0.30 11.56
CA ALA A 72 0.83 -0.81 10.30
C ALA A 72 2.16 -0.16 9.95
N LYS A 73 2.99 -0.88 9.20
CA LYS A 73 4.25 -0.33 8.68
C LYS A 73 4.01 0.41 7.38
N ILE A 74 4.59 1.59 7.27
CA ILE A 74 4.59 2.35 6.01
C ILE A 74 5.75 1.85 5.17
N ILE A 75 5.46 1.41 3.94
CA ILE A 75 6.45 0.86 3.02
C ILE A 75 6.59 1.81 1.84
N TYR A 76 7.82 2.28 1.64
CA TYR A 76 8.21 3.03 0.44
C TYR A 76 9.24 2.21 -0.32
N GLY A 77 9.31 2.45 -1.62
CA GLY A 77 10.35 1.84 -2.44
C GLY A 77 11.72 2.50 -2.24
N PRO A 78 12.69 2.11 -3.06
CA PRO A 78 14.05 2.64 -2.95
C PRO A 78 14.11 4.15 -3.12
N ASN A 79 15.07 4.78 -2.46
CA ASN A 79 15.36 6.22 -2.54
C ASN A 79 14.35 7.13 -1.83
N ALA A 80 13.41 6.59 -1.09
CA ALA A 80 12.48 7.41 -0.33
C ALA A 80 13.15 7.91 0.95
N LYS A 81 12.95 9.19 1.24
CA LYS A 81 13.47 9.82 2.46
C LYS A 81 12.38 10.63 3.11
N THR A 82 12.07 10.31 4.35
CA THR A 82 11.00 10.96 5.08
C THR A 82 11.45 11.40 6.45
N SER A 83 10.69 12.31 7.06
CA SER A 83 10.95 12.72 8.44
C SER A 83 10.22 11.82 9.44
N TYR A 84 9.41 10.89 8.97
CA TYR A 84 8.68 9.95 9.81
C TYR A 84 9.21 8.54 9.53
N GLU A 85 8.90 7.61 10.42
CA GLU A 85 9.40 6.24 10.31
C GLU A 85 8.74 5.49 9.17
N ILE A 86 9.59 4.91 8.31
CA ILE A 86 9.12 4.07 7.20
C ILE A 86 10.06 2.87 7.09
N HIS A 87 9.59 1.88 6.34
CA HIS A 87 10.47 0.81 5.86
C HIS A 87 10.79 1.10 4.39
N GLU A 88 12.04 1.37 4.11
CA GLU A 88 12.49 1.56 2.72
C GLU A 88 12.75 0.20 2.11
N ALA A 89 11.89 -0.22 1.17
CA ALA A 89 12.02 -1.53 0.54
C ALA A 89 13.06 -1.47 -0.57
N SER A 90 13.79 -2.57 -0.72
CA SER A 90 14.71 -2.73 -1.85
C SER A 90 13.93 -3.21 -3.07
N ASP A 91 14.47 -2.94 -4.27
CA ASP A 91 13.88 -3.48 -5.49
C ASP A 91 13.88 -5.00 -5.41
N GLY A 92 12.71 -5.60 -5.63
CA GLY A 92 12.54 -7.04 -5.53
C GLY A 92 12.20 -7.56 -4.14
N GLU A 93 12.14 -6.70 -3.14
CA GLU A 93 11.79 -7.13 -1.78
C GLU A 93 10.36 -7.63 -1.73
N ILE A 94 10.15 -8.74 -1.01
CA ILE A 94 8.83 -9.41 -0.93
C ILE A 94 8.28 -9.29 0.48
N PHE A 95 7.01 -8.92 0.57
CA PHE A 95 6.26 -8.84 1.82
C PHE A 95 5.17 -9.90 1.81
N GLU A 96 5.06 -10.64 2.89
CA GLU A 96 4.02 -11.65 3.02
C GLU A 96 2.76 -11.04 3.65
N LEU A 97 1.61 -11.35 3.05
CA LEU A 97 0.31 -10.90 3.54
C LEU A 97 -0.62 -12.12 3.51
N GLY A 98 -0.87 -12.70 4.69
CA GLY A 98 -1.64 -13.94 4.75
C GLY A 98 -1.01 -15.01 3.88
N ASN A 99 -1.73 -15.46 2.87
CA ASN A 99 -1.26 -16.49 1.93
C ASN A 99 -0.70 -15.92 0.64
N VAL A 100 -0.64 -14.60 0.49
CA VAL A 100 -0.16 -13.97 -0.74
C VAL A 100 1.11 -13.19 -0.47
N LYS A 101 1.74 -12.71 -1.55
CA LYS A 101 3.00 -11.97 -1.47
C LYS A 101 2.88 -10.69 -2.28
N ILE A 102 3.55 -9.66 -1.81
CA ILE A 102 3.62 -8.38 -2.51
C ILE A 102 5.09 -8.08 -2.78
N LYS A 103 5.45 -8.01 -4.06
CA LYS A 103 6.83 -7.79 -4.48
C LYS A 103 7.04 -6.34 -4.88
N THR A 104 8.08 -5.74 -4.35
CA THR A 104 8.45 -4.36 -4.65
C THR A 104 9.17 -4.28 -5.98
N LEU A 105 8.71 -3.40 -6.87
CA LEU A 105 9.36 -3.15 -8.15
C LEU A 105 9.67 -1.66 -8.25
N HIS A 106 10.95 -1.31 -8.34
CA HIS A 106 11.35 0.07 -8.52
C HIS A 106 11.09 0.48 -9.96
N THR A 107 10.19 1.45 -10.14
CA THR A 107 9.78 1.89 -11.48
C THR A 107 10.00 3.40 -11.60
N PRO A 108 11.26 3.85 -11.74
CA PRO A 108 11.57 5.27 -11.81
C PRO A 108 11.20 5.83 -13.18
N GLY A 109 9.97 6.28 -13.32
CA GLY A 109 9.52 6.88 -14.58
C GLY A 109 9.16 8.32 -14.37
N HIS A 110 8.22 8.55 -13.45
CA HIS A 110 7.74 9.90 -13.15
C HIS A 110 8.67 10.59 -12.15
N THR A 111 9.06 9.87 -11.10
CA THR A 111 10.03 10.37 -10.12
C THR A 111 11.03 9.24 -9.82
N MET A 112 12.13 9.59 -9.17
CA MET A 112 13.14 8.60 -8.78
C MET A 112 12.61 7.61 -7.76
N GLU A 113 11.60 8.01 -6.99
CA GLU A 113 11.06 7.21 -5.90
C GLU A 113 9.84 6.36 -6.31
N SER A 114 9.40 6.49 -7.57
CA SER A 114 8.22 5.75 -8.02
C SER A 114 8.43 4.26 -7.93
N THR A 115 7.44 3.57 -7.39
CA THR A 115 7.52 2.15 -7.11
C THR A 115 6.19 1.51 -7.43
N SER A 116 6.24 0.32 -8.01
CA SER A 116 5.05 -0.49 -8.22
C SER A 116 5.10 -1.70 -7.29
N TYR A 117 3.94 -2.25 -6.97
CA TYR A 117 3.83 -3.42 -6.11
C TYR A 117 3.09 -4.50 -6.85
N LEU A 118 3.72 -5.65 -6.98
CA LEU A 118 3.18 -6.79 -7.71
C LEU A 118 2.60 -7.80 -6.72
N LEU A 119 1.32 -8.08 -6.86
CA LEU A 119 0.63 -9.04 -6.01
C LEU A 119 0.75 -10.43 -6.61
N LEU A 120 1.27 -11.36 -5.83
CA LEU A 120 1.43 -12.76 -6.20
C LEU A 120 0.55 -13.61 -5.30
N ASP A 121 -0.10 -14.62 -5.87
CA ASP A 121 -0.90 -15.52 -5.04
C ASP A 121 0.00 -16.57 -4.34
N GLU A 122 -0.61 -17.51 -3.64
CA GLU A 122 0.13 -18.52 -2.88
C GLU A 122 0.99 -19.42 -3.77
N ASN A 123 0.71 -19.47 -5.07
CA ASN A 123 1.48 -20.25 -6.04
C ASN A 123 2.44 -19.37 -6.84
N ASN A 124 2.66 -18.13 -6.41
CA ASN A 124 3.52 -17.15 -7.07
C ASN A 124 3.02 -16.74 -8.46
N VAL A 125 1.72 -16.87 -8.69
CA VAL A 125 1.11 -16.39 -9.93
C VAL A 125 0.77 -14.90 -9.78
N GLU A 126 1.14 -14.12 -10.79
CA GLU A 126 0.90 -12.66 -10.77
C GLU A 126 -0.59 -12.37 -10.90
N LYS A 127 -1.13 -11.62 -9.96
CA LYS A 127 -2.56 -11.32 -9.93
C LYS A 127 -2.89 -9.86 -10.18
N ALA A 128 -2.05 -8.94 -9.75
CA ALA A 128 -2.31 -7.50 -9.91
C ALA A 128 -1.02 -6.71 -9.79
N LEU A 129 -0.99 -5.56 -10.44
CA LEU A 129 0.12 -4.62 -10.34
C LEU A 129 -0.44 -3.27 -9.90
N PHE A 130 0.10 -2.73 -8.82
CA PHE A 130 -0.28 -1.43 -8.29
C PHE A 130 0.80 -0.43 -8.63
N SER A 131 0.59 0.35 -9.67
CA SER A 131 1.59 1.26 -10.20
C SER A 131 1.32 2.73 -9.89
N GLY A 132 0.22 3.01 -9.19
CA GLY A 132 -0.19 4.38 -8.96
C GLY A 132 -0.50 5.07 -10.27
N ASP A 133 0.06 6.26 -10.45
CA ASP A 133 -0.13 7.02 -11.68
C ASP A 133 1.16 7.13 -12.49
N THR A 134 1.96 6.08 -12.50
CA THR A 134 3.22 6.04 -13.24
C THR A 134 3.02 5.82 -14.73
N LEU A 135 1.90 6.14 -15.23
CA LEU A 135 1.63 6.03 -16.67
C LEU A 135 2.20 7.19 -17.44
#